data_a4637dc63ef84e2ab7be92c7791439be
#
_entry.id   a4637dc63ef84e2ab7be92c7791439be
#
_cell.length_a   1.000
_cell.length_b   1.000
_cell.length_c   1.000
_cell.angle_alpha   90.00
_cell.angle_beta   90.00
_cell.angle_gamma   90.00
#
_symmetry.space_group_name_H-M   'P 1'
#
loop_
_entity.id
_entity.type
_entity.pdbx_description
1 polymer ?
#
loop_
_entity_poly.entity_id
_entity_poly.type
_entity_poly.pdbx_seq_one_letter_code
_entity_poly.pdbx_strand_id
1 'polypeptide(L)'
;YYDNIGYADLSDFFYVWMRQSLKETYPKLFRTMLVPKAEELIATPYRHQGNMQEAKVFFEDGMLHTCQQIYQYACEDVPVTIYYAYKQSDTDEKDAEKQTASTGWETMLSAIVKAGFSITGTWPMRTELTTALKGSVNALASSIVLVCRKRPADAPQATRRSLIAELKRELRPALKKLQESNIAPVDLAQSAIGPGMGVYSRYARVLEADGTPMTVRSALQIINQELDVYFNEQDGELDANSRFCVDLYTQNAFNNIRFGDADTLARAKNTSVAALAAKSVLSAEKGIVRLLTREELPQKTDPREEMIWLLCQQLTHAMETGGVEACAQIVAPMLGSNAERAKDLAYRLYTLAERKGWAQEGYAYNALVVAWREIQSRAAELQQATPEQTSFF
;
A
#
# COMPACT_ATOMS: atom_id res chain seq x y z
N TYR A 1 10.14 -5.30 13.81
CA TYR A 1 10.33 -6.18 14.98
C TYR A 1 11.09 -7.46 14.64
N TYR A 2 11.39 -7.71 13.39
CA TYR A 2 12.11 -8.91 12.96
C TYR A 2 13.56 -8.92 13.51
N ASP A 3 14.30 -7.85 13.30
CA ASP A 3 15.73 -7.71 13.66
C ASP A 3 16.07 -6.34 14.28
N ASN A 4 15.08 -5.50 14.53
CA ASN A 4 15.29 -4.06 14.74
C ASN A 4 15.55 -3.68 16.19
N ILE A 5 14.95 -4.34 17.18
CA ILE A 5 15.06 -3.96 18.61
C ILE A 5 15.19 -5.20 19.49
N GLY A 6 16.34 -5.34 20.18
CA GLY A 6 16.52 -6.31 21.25
C GLY A 6 15.93 -5.80 22.55
N TYR A 7 14.66 -6.09 22.80
CA TYR A 7 13.96 -5.63 24.00
C TYR A 7 14.57 -6.21 25.29
N ALA A 8 15.09 -7.44 25.25
CA ALA A 8 15.74 -8.04 26.40
C ALA A 8 16.99 -7.25 26.84
N ASP A 9 17.74 -6.68 25.87
CA ASP A 9 18.90 -5.84 26.18
C ASP A 9 18.47 -4.50 26.78
N LEU A 10 17.45 -3.85 26.22
CA LEU A 10 16.89 -2.60 26.74
C LEU A 10 16.22 -2.77 28.11
N SER A 11 15.64 -3.94 28.34
CA SER A 11 14.92 -4.24 29.58
C SER A 11 15.86 -4.48 30.77
N ASP A 12 17.14 -4.71 30.55
CA ASP A 12 18.11 -4.90 31.64
C ASP A 12 18.09 -3.76 32.65
N PHE A 13 17.97 -2.52 32.16
CA PHE A 13 17.85 -1.34 33.02
C PHE A 13 16.70 -1.43 34.00
N PHE A 14 15.51 -1.80 33.55
CA PHE A 14 14.34 -1.93 34.41
C PHE A 14 14.39 -3.20 35.24
N TYR A 15 14.91 -4.29 34.68
CA TYR A 15 14.98 -5.58 35.34
C TYR A 15 15.82 -5.54 36.64
N VAL A 16 16.95 -4.82 36.63
CA VAL A 16 17.82 -4.68 37.79
C VAL A 16 17.07 -4.05 38.96
N TRP A 17 16.29 -2.99 38.72
CA TRP A 17 15.46 -2.32 39.76
C TRP A 17 14.30 -3.19 40.21
N MET A 18 13.59 -3.81 39.29
CA MET A 18 12.49 -4.71 39.60
C MET A 18 12.97 -5.93 40.39
N ARG A 19 14.11 -6.47 40.02
CA ARG A 19 14.72 -7.59 40.73
C ARG A 19 15.02 -7.21 42.19
N GLN A 20 15.55 -6.05 42.46
CA GLN A 20 15.84 -5.59 43.81
C GLN A 20 14.58 -5.47 44.64
N SER A 21 13.49 -4.99 44.08
CA SER A 21 12.22 -4.75 44.77
C SER A 21 11.32 -5.99 44.89
N LEU A 22 11.35 -6.89 43.89
CA LEU A 22 10.34 -7.94 43.76
C LEU A 22 10.90 -9.38 43.84
N LYS A 23 12.22 -9.56 43.99
CA LYS A 23 12.85 -10.89 44.02
C LYS A 23 12.29 -11.81 45.09
N GLU A 24 11.96 -11.27 46.28
CA GLU A 24 11.42 -12.06 47.37
C GLU A 24 9.99 -12.54 47.09
N THR A 25 9.18 -11.69 46.41
CA THR A 25 7.81 -12.03 46.03
C THR A 25 7.74 -12.96 44.81
N TYR A 26 8.62 -12.75 43.83
CA TYR A 26 8.64 -13.50 42.55
C TYR A 26 10.02 -14.13 42.27
N PRO A 27 10.52 -15.02 43.14
CA PRO A 27 11.91 -15.51 43.02
C PRO A 27 12.19 -16.26 41.73
N LYS A 28 11.18 -16.89 41.11
CA LYS A 28 11.34 -17.62 39.85
C LYS A 28 11.54 -16.67 38.66
N LEU A 29 10.93 -15.50 38.66
CA LEU A 29 11.06 -14.50 37.58
C LEU A 29 12.39 -13.75 37.67
N PHE A 30 12.90 -13.52 38.87
CA PHE A 30 14.11 -12.73 39.12
C PHE A 30 15.33 -13.55 39.54
N ARG A 31 15.43 -14.80 39.07
CA ARG A 31 16.55 -15.70 39.41
C ARG A 31 17.89 -15.33 38.78
N THR A 32 17.86 -14.68 37.62
CA THR A 32 19.06 -14.24 36.86
C THR A 32 19.48 -12.82 37.27
N MET A 33 20.71 -12.42 36.93
CA MET A 33 21.16 -11.05 37.19
C MET A 33 20.61 -10.03 36.21
N LEU A 34 20.46 -10.44 34.96
CA LEU A 34 19.92 -9.67 33.85
C LEU A 34 18.78 -10.45 33.17
N VAL A 35 18.04 -9.78 32.31
CA VAL A 35 16.97 -10.41 31.52
C VAL A 35 17.54 -11.57 30.70
N PRO A 36 16.93 -12.76 30.69
CA PRO A 36 17.31 -13.84 29.79
C PRO A 36 17.17 -13.40 28.33
N LYS A 37 18.24 -13.55 27.52
CA LYS A 37 18.30 -13.07 26.15
C LYS A 37 18.15 -14.17 25.11
N ALA A 38 18.52 -15.41 25.48
CA ALA A 38 18.48 -16.54 24.57
C ALA A 38 17.08 -16.93 24.12
N GLU A 39 16.07 -16.60 24.92
CA GLU A 39 14.66 -16.94 24.66
C GLU A 39 13.93 -15.85 23.85
N GLU A 40 14.53 -14.67 23.69
CA GLU A 40 13.93 -13.59 22.94
C GLU A 40 13.94 -13.91 21.45
N LEU A 41 12.73 -13.88 20.84
CA LEU A 41 12.54 -14.16 19.42
C LEU A 41 12.89 -12.93 18.58
N ILE A 42 14.15 -12.83 18.19
CA ILE A 42 14.69 -11.76 17.35
C ILE A 42 15.75 -12.31 16.38
N ALA A 43 15.72 -11.88 15.12
CA ALA A 43 16.64 -12.31 14.08
C ALA A 43 17.94 -11.48 14.10
N THR A 44 18.65 -11.49 15.23
CA THR A 44 19.83 -10.66 15.43
C THR A 44 21.13 -11.48 15.34
N PRO A 45 22.00 -11.23 14.34
CA PRO A 45 23.19 -12.02 14.10
C PRO A 45 24.16 -12.08 15.28
N TYR A 46 24.28 -11.01 16.07
CA TYR A 46 25.23 -10.97 17.20
C TYR A 46 24.93 -12.04 18.26
N ARG A 47 23.69 -12.51 18.37
CA ARG A 47 23.30 -13.62 19.25
C ARG A 47 23.62 -14.99 18.67
N HIS A 48 23.96 -15.06 17.38
CA HIS A 48 24.28 -16.25 16.61
C HIS A 48 25.69 -16.16 16.03
N GLN A 49 26.66 -15.67 16.82
CA GLN A 49 28.10 -15.58 16.45
C GLN A 49 28.33 -14.79 15.13
N GLY A 50 27.44 -13.87 14.79
CA GLY A 50 27.50 -13.11 13.55
C GLY A 50 26.82 -13.81 12.35
N ASN A 51 26.24 -15.01 12.53
CA ASN A 51 25.62 -15.76 11.46
C ASN A 51 24.16 -15.30 11.22
N MET A 52 23.95 -14.54 10.15
CA MET A 52 22.63 -14.05 9.74
C MET A 52 21.65 -15.19 9.40
N GLN A 53 22.14 -16.27 8.79
CA GLN A 53 21.28 -17.39 8.39
C GLN A 53 20.76 -18.17 9.60
N GLU A 54 21.58 -18.37 10.61
CA GLU A 54 21.15 -19.01 11.87
C GLU A 54 20.15 -18.14 12.62
N ALA A 55 20.39 -16.82 12.69
CA ALA A 55 19.45 -15.86 13.29
C ALA A 55 18.10 -15.91 12.60
N LYS A 56 18.07 -15.96 11.27
CA LYS A 56 16.86 -16.07 10.47
C LYS A 56 16.10 -17.37 10.76
N VAL A 57 16.77 -18.52 10.71
CA VAL A 57 16.15 -19.83 10.98
C VAL A 57 15.60 -19.88 12.40
N PHE A 58 16.33 -19.39 13.39
CA PHE A 58 15.86 -19.30 14.78
C PHE A 58 14.55 -18.50 14.88
N PHE A 59 14.47 -17.35 14.22
CA PHE A 59 13.28 -16.54 14.22
C PHE A 59 12.10 -17.22 13.50
N GLU A 60 12.35 -17.81 12.32
CA GLU A 60 11.32 -18.49 11.52
C GLU A 60 10.73 -19.69 12.28
N ASP A 61 11.55 -20.51 12.89
CA ASP A 61 11.13 -21.67 13.68
C ASP A 61 10.36 -21.26 14.94
N GLY A 62 10.87 -20.27 15.65
CA GLY A 62 10.21 -19.76 16.84
C GLY A 62 8.85 -19.12 16.53
N MET A 63 8.74 -18.39 15.42
CA MET A 63 7.48 -17.81 14.98
C MET A 63 6.47 -18.88 14.55
N LEU A 64 6.95 -19.93 13.86
CA LEU A 64 6.10 -21.08 13.53
C LEU A 64 5.57 -21.79 14.78
N HIS A 65 6.44 -22.06 15.77
CA HIS A 65 6.02 -22.64 17.04
C HIS A 65 5.00 -21.76 17.78
N THR A 66 5.20 -20.45 17.78
CA THR A 66 4.23 -19.49 18.36
C THR A 66 2.87 -19.60 17.67
N CYS A 67 2.84 -19.59 16.34
CA CYS A 67 1.60 -19.74 15.58
C CYS A 67 0.93 -21.10 15.79
N GLN A 68 1.69 -22.18 15.95
CA GLN A 68 1.18 -23.51 16.26
C GLN A 68 0.54 -23.57 17.66
N GLN A 69 1.15 -22.92 18.66
CA GLN A 69 0.55 -22.79 19.99
C GLN A 69 -0.77 -22.00 19.93
N ILE A 70 -0.77 -20.87 19.22
CA ILE A 70 -2.01 -20.10 19.02
C ILE A 70 -3.07 -20.97 18.33
N TYR A 71 -2.70 -21.74 17.31
CA TYR A 71 -3.62 -22.65 16.61
C TYR A 71 -4.21 -23.70 17.55
N GLN A 72 -3.40 -24.27 18.42
CA GLN A 72 -3.85 -25.30 19.39
C GLN A 72 -4.93 -24.75 20.32
N TYR A 73 -4.76 -23.54 20.82
CA TYR A 73 -5.67 -22.92 21.80
C TYR A 73 -6.78 -22.05 21.21
N ALA A 74 -6.71 -21.75 19.90
CA ALA A 74 -7.72 -20.95 19.23
C ALA A 74 -9.07 -21.70 19.16
N CYS A 75 -10.16 -20.97 19.35
CA CYS A 75 -11.50 -21.49 19.13
C CYS A 75 -11.77 -21.62 17.62
N GLU A 76 -12.65 -22.55 17.25
CA GLU A 76 -13.06 -22.76 15.86
C GLU A 76 -14.09 -21.71 15.40
N ASP A 77 -14.98 -21.30 16.30
CA ASP A 77 -16.10 -20.40 16.00
C ASP A 77 -15.71 -18.94 15.82
N VAL A 78 -14.59 -18.52 16.44
CA VAL A 78 -14.14 -17.13 16.42
C VAL A 78 -12.80 -16.97 15.73
N PRO A 79 -12.55 -15.85 15.05
CA PRO A 79 -11.25 -15.60 14.42
C PRO A 79 -10.19 -15.24 15.47
N VAL A 80 -8.94 -15.55 15.15
CA VAL A 80 -7.76 -14.99 15.80
C VAL A 80 -7.38 -13.71 15.08
N THR A 81 -7.12 -12.65 15.82
CA THR A 81 -6.62 -11.37 15.26
C THR A 81 -5.19 -11.15 15.68
N ILE A 82 -4.32 -10.86 14.69
CA ILE A 82 -2.90 -10.60 14.90
C ILE A 82 -2.61 -9.18 14.40
N TYR A 83 -2.12 -8.32 15.29
CA TYR A 83 -1.65 -6.98 14.95
C TYR A 83 -0.19 -7.04 14.58
N TYR A 84 0.15 -6.63 13.38
CA TYR A 84 1.51 -6.64 12.89
C TYR A 84 1.87 -5.31 12.23
N ALA A 85 2.91 -4.66 12.75
CA ALA A 85 3.50 -3.48 12.14
C ALA A 85 4.76 -3.88 11.39
N TYR A 86 4.89 -3.49 10.13
CA TYR A 86 6.11 -3.71 9.36
C TYR A 86 6.42 -2.48 8.49
N LYS A 87 7.69 -2.35 8.14
CA LYS A 87 8.17 -1.28 7.27
C LYS A 87 8.52 -1.87 5.91
N GLN A 88 8.02 -1.26 4.84
CA GLN A 88 8.25 -1.74 3.48
C GLN A 88 9.68 -1.44 2.97
N SER A 89 10.41 -0.54 3.63
CA SER A 89 11.69 0.02 3.20
C SER A 89 12.94 -0.76 3.66
N ASP A 90 12.80 -1.98 4.15
CA ASP A 90 13.97 -2.81 4.53
C ASP A 90 14.50 -3.64 3.34
N THR A 91 14.38 -3.11 2.12
CA THR A 91 15.09 -3.65 0.96
C THR A 91 16.47 -3.01 0.89
N ASP A 92 17.52 -3.82 1.05
CA ASP A 92 18.88 -3.43 0.70
C ASP A 92 18.90 -2.80 -0.69
N GLU A 93 19.48 -1.59 -0.81
CA GLU A 93 19.56 -0.77 -2.03
C GLU A 93 20.21 -1.47 -3.25
N LYS A 94 20.61 -2.73 -3.12
CA LYS A 94 21.34 -3.49 -4.16
C LYS A 94 20.47 -4.38 -5.04
N ASP A 95 19.19 -4.61 -4.70
CA ASP A 95 18.29 -5.48 -5.46
C ASP A 95 17.00 -4.75 -5.89
N ALA A 96 17.12 -3.65 -6.60
CA ALA A 96 15.99 -2.87 -7.14
C ALA A 96 15.06 -3.68 -8.10
N GLU A 97 15.47 -4.86 -8.57
CA GLU A 97 14.66 -5.77 -9.38
C GLU A 97 13.83 -6.77 -8.56
N LYS A 98 14.01 -6.83 -7.23
CA LYS A 98 13.28 -7.76 -6.34
C LYS A 98 12.54 -7.01 -5.24
N GLN A 99 11.64 -6.12 -5.58
CA GLN A 99 10.64 -5.57 -4.64
C GLN A 99 9.65 -6.66 -4.20
N THR A 100 10.14 -7.60 -3.44
CA THR A 100 9.31 -8.58 -2.72
C THR A 100 9.14 -8.10 -1.29
N ALA A 101 7.99 -8.38 -0.70
CA ALA A 101 7.65 -8.07 0.70
C ALA A 101 8.84 -8.28 1.64
N SER A 102 8.97 -7.45 2.69
CA SER A 102 10.07 -7.56 3.65
C SER A 102 10.16 -8.98 4.20
N THR A 103 11.37 -9.44 4.45
CA THR A 103 11.62 -10.81 4.97
C THR A 103 10.79 -11.10 6.23
N GLY A 104 10.61 -10.12 7.11
CA GLY A 104 9.80 -10.26 8.32
C GLY A 104 8.31 -10.50 8.03
N TRP A 105 7.76 -9.83 7.01
CA TRP A 105 6.37 -10.02 6.60
C TRP A 105 6.12 -11.40 5.98
N GLU A 106 7.00 -11.83 5.09
CA GLU A 106 6.94 -13.18 4.50
C GLU A 106 7.03 -14.25 5.59
N THR A 107 7.95 -14.10 6.54
CA THR A 107 8.12 -15.02 7.67
C THR A 107 6.85 -15.12 8.52
N MET A 108 6.23 -13.99 8.87
CA MET A 108 4.98 -13.96 9.64
C MET A 108 3.84 -14.68 8.90
N LEU A 109 3.60 -14.33 7.64
CA LEU A 109 2.56 -14.98 6.84
C LEU A 109 2.83 -16.49 6.65
N SER A 110 4.10 -16.86 6.42
CA SER A 110 4.50 -18.25 6.28
C SER A 110 4.23 -19.06 7.56
N ALA A 111 4.54 -18.50 8.72
CA ALA A 111 4.30 -19.13 10.02
C ALA A 111 2.79 -19.35 10.26
N ILE A 112 1.96 -18.33 9.97
CA ILE A 112 0.49 -18.41 10.10
C ILE A 112 -0.10 -19.52 9.21
N VAL A 113 0.28 -19.52 7.91
CA VAL A 113 -0.24 -20.50 6.94
C VAL A 113 0.25 -21.90 7.24
N LYS A 114 1.54 -22.08 7.60
CA LYS A 114 2.12 -23.38 7.98
C LYS A 114 1.52 -23.94 9.28
N ALA A 115 1.16 -23.07 10.23
CA ALA A 115 0.48 -23.48 11.45
C ALA A 115 -0.95 -24.02 11.22
N GLY A 116 -1.52 -23.82 10.03
CA GLY A 116 -2.84 -24.33 9.67
C GLY A 116 -3.95 -23.27 9.66
N PHE A 117 -3.59 -21.98 9.75
CA PHE A 117 -4.56 -20.90 9.59
C PHE A 117 -4.79 -20.55 8.12
N SER A 118 -6.01 -20.09 7.82
CA SER A 118 -6.33 -19.30 6.64
C SER A 118 -6.52 -17.83 7.05
N ILE A 119 -6.05 -16.92 6.20
CA ILE A 119 -6.19 -15.48 6.39
C ILE A 119 -7.51 -15.07 5.72
N THR A 120 -8.49 -14.62 6.51
CA THR A 120 -9.83 -14.31 6.02
C THR A 120 -10.09 -12.82 5.85
N GLY A 121 -9.20 -11.98 6.34
CA GLY A 121 -9.28 -10.53 6.18
C GLY A 121 -8.06 -9.82 6.69
N THR A 122 -7.86 -8.60 6.21
CA THR A 122 -6.86 -7.67 6.72
C THR A 122 -7.45 -6.29 6.84
N TRP A 123 -7.02 -5.55 7.86
CA TRP A 123 -7.50 -4.21 8.15
C TRP A 123 -6.30 -3.31 8.47
N PRO A 124 -6.04 -2.27 7.70
CA PRO A 124 -5.05 -1.26 8.08
C PRO A 124 -5.61 -0.43 9.24
N MET A 125 -4.80 -0.22 10.26
CA MET A 125 -5.14 0.62 11.40
C MET A 125 -4.03 1.64 11.65
N ARG A 126 -4.37 2.91 11.73
CA ARG A 126 -3.41 3.94 12.13
C ARG A 126 -3.00 3.73 13.57
N THR A 127 -1.75 3.44 13.79
CA THR A 127 -1.17 3.22 15.13
C THR A 127 -0.06 4.20 15.46
N GLU A 128 0.42 4.99 14.48
CA GLU A 128 1.51 5.94 14.69
C GLU A 128 1.04 7.38 14.53
N LEU A 129 1.55 8.25 15.44
CA LEU A 129 1.32 9.69 15.37
C LEU A 129 2.16 10.29 14.23
N THR A 130 1.48 10.91 13.28
CA THR A 130 2.10 11.59 12.13
C THR A 130 2.85 12.89 12.51
N THR A 131 2.86 13.29 13.78
CA THR A 131 3.47 14.52 14.30
C THR A 131 4.96 14.41 14.62
N ALA A 132 5.59 13.24 14.45
CA ALA A 132 7.03 13.13 14.65
C ALA A 132 7.79 13.84 13.52
N LEU A 133 8.78 14.65 13.89
CA LEU A 133 9.70 15.48 13.08
C LEU A 133 10.46 14.75 11.93
N LYS A 134 10.08 13.53 11.57
CA LYS A 134 10.63 12.72 10.47
C LYS A 134 9.68 12.59 9.29
N GLY A 135 8.93 13.65 8.96
CA GLY A 135 7.97 13.70 7.84
C GLY A 135 8.58 13.59 6.43
N SER A 136 9.87 13.24 6.30
CA SER A 136 10.54 13.08 5.00
C SER A 136 10.81 11.62 4.60
N VAL A 137 10.39 10.65 5.42
CA VAL A 137 10.56 9.21 5.10
C VAL A 137 9.18 8.60 5.03
N ASN A 138 8.89 7.82 3.99
CA ASN A 138 7.68 7.00 3.82
C ASN A 138 7.52 6.03 5.01
N ALA A 139 7.21 6.58 6.19
CA ALA A 139 6.91 5.79 7.36
C ALA A 139 5.48 5.29 7.24
N LEU A 140 5.29 3.98 7.27
CA LEU A 140 3.98 3.38 7.43
C LEU A 140 3.31 3.98 8.67
N ALA A 141 2.20 4.66 8.44
CA ALA A 141 1.40 5.24 9.52
C ALA A 141 0.44 4.22 10.14
N SER A 142 0.42 2.99 9.65
CA SER A 142 -0.56 1.96 10.04
C SER A 142 0.08 0.61 10.33
N SER A 143 -0.55 -0.10 11.27
CA SER A 143 -0.35 -1.54 11.47
C SER A 143 -1.42 -2.31 10.69
N ILE A 144 -1.12 -3.56 10.31
CA ILE A 144 -2.11 -4.44 9.70
C ILE A 144 -2.64 -5.39 10.76
N VAL A 145 -3.96 -5.46 10.84
CA VAL A 145 -4.66 -6.50 11.59
C VAL A 145 -4.94 -7.65 10.65
N LEU A 146 -4.36 -8.81 10.92
CA LEU A 146 -4.64 -10.07 10.21
C LEU A 146 -5.78 -10.79 10.94
N VAL A 147 -6.81 -11.15 10.21
CA VAL A 147 -7.92 -11.97 10.70
C VAL A 147 -7.71 -13.39 10.21
N CYS A 148 -7.50 -14.31 11.13
CA CYS A 148 -7.13 -15.69 10.85
C CYS A 148 -8.18 -16.66 11.40
N ARG A 149 -8.51 -17.70 10.64
CA ARG A 149 -9.37 -18.81 11.09
C ARG A 149 -8.65 -20.14 10.87
N LYS A 150 -8.96 -21.13 11.68
CA LYS A 150 -8.47 -22.47 11.43
C LYS A 150 -8.91 -22.93 10.05
N ARG A 151 -7.96 -23.40 9.24
CA ARG A 151 -8.25 -23.94 7.92
C ARG A 151 -8.92 -25.32 8.10
N PRO A 152 -9.99 -25.62 7.35
CA PRO A 152 -10.60 -26.95 7.39
C PRO A 152 -9.58 -28.07 7.09
N ALA A 153 -9.70 -29.20 7.79
CA ALA A 153 -8.79 -30.33 7.62
C ALA A 153 -8.88 -30.96 6.22
N ASP A 154 -10.02 -30.84 5.58
CA ASP A 154 -10.33 -31.31 4.22
C ASP A 154 -10.10 -30.25 3.15
N ALA A 155 -9.39 -29.16 3.46
CA ALA A 155 -9.10 -28.08 2.52
C ALA A 155 -8.49 -28.63 1.22
N PRO A 156 -8.97 -28.18 0.04
CA PRO A 156 -8.52 -28.70 -1.25
C PRO A 156 -7.09 -28.29 -1.57
N GLN A 157 -6.50 -28.95 -2.57
CA GLN A 157 -5.27 -28.50 -3.20
C GLN A 157 -5.59 -27.72 -4.47
N ALA A 158 -4.72 -26.78 -4.83
CA ALA A 158 -4.81 -25.98 -6.04
C ALA A 158 -3.51 -26.03 -6.85
N THR A 159 -3.61 -25.70 -8.12
CA THR A 159 -2.43 -25.42 -8.96
C THR A 159 -2.16 -23.92 -9.04
N ARG A 160 -0.95 -23.54 -9.41
CA ARG A 160 -0.61 -22.14 -9.69
C ARG A 160 -1.60 -21.48 -10.67
N ARG A 161 -2.02 -22.22 -11.71
CA ARG A 161 -2.97 -21.72 -12.70
C ARG A 161 -4.36 -21.45 -12.11
N SER A 162 -4.88 -22.35 -11.27
CA SER A 162 -6.17 -22.14 -10.61
C SER A 162 -6.10 -21.00 -9.58
N LEU A 163 -5.00 -20.88 -8.83
CA LEU A 163 -4.79 -19.77 -7.93
C LEU A 163 -4.85 -18.42 -8.66
N ILE A 164 -4.15 -18.26 -9.78
CA ILE A 164 -4.15 -17.02 -10.57
C ILE A 164 -5.57 -16.71 -11.10
N ALA A 165 -6.30 -17.72 -11.56
CA ALA A 165 -7.66 -17.52 -12.05
C ALA A 165 -8.61 -17.03 -10.94
N GLU A 166 -8.48 -17.57 -9.74
CA GLU A 166 -9.27 -17.13 -8.59
C GLU A 166 -8.85 -15.78 -8.07
N LEU A 167 -7.56 -15.48 -8.03
CA LEU A 167 -7.06 -14.15 -7.69
C LEU A 167 -7.65 -13.09 -8.61
N LYS A 168 -7.65 -13.31 -9.92
CA LYS A 168 -8.27 -12.39 -10.89
C LYS A 168 -9.75 -12.15 -10.62
N ARG A 169 -10.47 -13.19 -10.22
CA ARG A 169 -11.90 -13.10 -9.93
C ARG A 169 -12.19 -12.36 -8.62
N GLU A 170 -11.42 -12.61 -7.57
CA GLU A 170 -11.73 -12.15 -6.21
C GLU A 170 -10.97 -10.88 -5.81
N LEU A 171 -9.75 -10.67 -6.31
CA LEU A 171 -8.93 -9.52 -5.93
C LEU A 171 -9.48 -8.21 -6.49
N ARG A 172 -9.98 -8.21 -7.74
CA ARG A 172 -10.53 -7.00 -8.39
C ARG A 172 -11.69 -6.35 -7.62
N PRO A 173 -12.78 -7.06 -7.28
CA PRO A 173 -13.86 -6.46 -6.51
C PRO A 173 -13.39 -6.06 -5.09
N ALA A 174 -12.44 -6.78 -4.50
CA ALA A 174 -11.87 -6.40 -3.21
C ALA A 174 -11.08 -5.10 -3.30
N LEU A 175 -10.23 -4.91 -4.32
CA LEU A 175 -9.48 -3.69 -4.56
C LEU A 175 -10.39 -2.48 -4.80
N LYS A 176 -11.41 -2.65 -5.64
CA LYS A 176 -12.40 -1.61 -5.88
C LYS A 176 -13.07 -1.17 -4.59
N LYS A 177 -13.48 -2.13 -3.75
CA LYS A 177 -14.08 -1.84 -2.44
C LYS A 177 -13.09 -1.13 -1.49
N LEU A 178 -11.81 -1.47 -1.53
CA LEU A 178 -10.77 -0.79 -0.75
C LEU A 178 -10.62 0.68 -1.21
N GLN A 179 -10.59 0.95 -2.51
CA GLN A 179 -10.55 2.31 -3.06
C GLN A 179 -11.81 3.11 -2.74
N GLU A 180 -13.00 2.50 -2.87
CA GLU A 180 -14.28 3.12 -2.48
C GLU A 180 -14.35 3.43 -0.98
N SER A 181 -13.64 2.66 -0.16
CA SER A 181 -13.52 2.90 1.28
C SER A 181 -12.50 4.00 1.63
N ASN A 182 -11.86 4.61 0.63
CA ASN A 182 -10.84 5.67 0.77
C ASN A 182 -9.67 5.26 1.69
N ILE A 183 -9.20 4.02 1.54
CA ILE A 183 -7.95 3.59 2.18
C ILE A 183 -6.81 4.44 1.63
N ALA A 184 -5.89 4.86 2.50
CA ALA A 184 -4.73 5.61 2.06
C ALA A 184 -3.95 4.83 0.97
N PRO A 185 -3.51 5.48 -0.13
CA PRO A 185 -2.73 4.82 -1.18
C PRO A 185 -1.51 4.07 -0.65
N VAL A 186 -0.81 4.63 0.34
CA VAL A 186 0.32 3.98 1.02
C VAL A 186 -0.05 2.64 1.65
N ASP A 187 -1.29 2.48 2.10
CA ASP A 187 -1.79 1.27 2.74
C ASP A 187 -2.50 0.31 1.77
N LEU A 188 -2.77 0.75 0.53
CA LEU A 188 -3.58 -0.03 -0.43
C LEU A 188 -2.90 -1.34 -0.83
N ALA A 189 -1.61 -1.30 -1.15
CA ALA A 189 -0.86 -2.50 -1.53
C ALA A 189 -0.85 -3.53 -0.40
N GLN A 190 -0.67 -3.09 0.85
CA GLN A 190 -0.71 -3.95 2.02
C GLN A 190 -2.11 -4.49 2.31
N SER A 191 -3.12 -3.64 2.17
CA SER A 191 -4.52 -4.04 2.35
C SER A 191 -4.96 -5.07 1.32
N ALA A 192 -4.43 -4.98 0.11
CA ALA A 192 -4.65 -5.92 -0.99
C ALA A 192 -4.02 -7.29 -0.75
N ILE A 193 -2.96 -7.37 0.05
CA ILE A 193 -2.36 -8.66 0.44
C ILE A 193 -3.38 -9.55 1.15
N GLY A 194 -4.28 -8.96 1.95
CA GLY A 194 -5.29 -9.73 2.67
C GLY A 194 -6.23 -10.53 1.80
N PRO A 195 -6.97 -9.92 0.87
CA PRO A 195 -7.79 -10.66 -0.08
C PRO A 195 -6.98 -11.67 -0.89
N GLY A 196 -5.78 -11.31 -1.34
CA GLY A 196 -4.90 -12.22 -2.07
C GLY A 196 -4.45 -13.42 -1.24
N MET A 197 -3.99 -13.19 -0.02
CA MET A 197 -3.63 -14.27 0.91
C MET A 197 -4.85 -15.07 1.37
N GLY A 198 -6.04 -14.46 1.39
CA GLY A 198 -7.30 -15.16 1.62
C GLY A 198 -7.56 -16.23 0.58
N VAL A 199 -7.28 -15.95 -0.69
CA VAL A 199 -7.37 -16.94 -1.78
C VAL A 199 -6.29 -18.01 -1.62
N TYR A 200 -5.02 -17.63 -1.39
CA TYR A 200 -3.92 -18.57 -1.26
C TYR A 200 -4.07 -19.50 -0.04
N SER A 201 -4.37 -18.96 1.13
CA SER A 201 -4.35 -19.70 2.40
C SER A 201 -5.56 -20.59 2.65
N ARG A 202 -6.61 -20.50 1.82
CA ARG A 202 -7.76 -21.40 1.90
C ARG A 202 -7.43 -22.82 1.45
N TYR A 203 -6.38 -22.98 0.65
CA TYR A 203 -5.91 -24.27 0.16
C TYR A 203 -4.99 -24.95 1.16
N ALA A 204 -5.06 -26.29 1.25
CA ALA A 204 -4.09 -27.07 2.00
C ALA A 204 -2.68 -26.91 1.40
N ARG A 205 -2.60 -26.87 0.07
CA ARG A 205 -1.38 -26.62 -0.71
C ARG A 205 -1.74 -26.02 -2.06
N VAL A 206 -0.90 -25.14 -2.54
CA VAL A 206 -0.87 -24.71 -3.94
C VAL A 206 0.40 -25.28 -4.56
N LEU A 207 0.27 -25.92 -5.71
CA LEU A 207 1.40 -26.58 -6.38
C LEU A 207 1.89 -25.74 -7.54
N GLU A 208 3.22 -25.58 -7.64
CA GLU A 208 3.92 -25.02 -8.79
C GLU A 208 3.85 -25.99 -9.99
N ALA A 209 4.34 -25.55 -11.16
CA ALA A 209 4.32 -26.35 -12.38
C ALA A 209 5.15 -27.64 -12.29
N ASP A 210 6.16 -27.67 -11.44
CA ASP A 210 7.02 -28.82 -11.16
C ASP A 210 6.47 -29.75 -10.06
N GLY A 211 5.29 -29.43 -9.52
CA GLY A 211 4.65 -30.21 -8.45
C GLY A 211 5.15 -29.86 -7.03
N THR A 212 6.07 -28.94 -6.88
CA THR A 212 6.52 -28.47 -5.57
C THR A 212 5.49 -27.55 -4.91
N PRO A 213 5.39 -27.50 -3.56
CA PRO A 213 4.53 -26.55 -2.89
C PRO A 213 4.97 -25.11 -3.13
N MET A 214 4.03 -24.25 -3.54
CA MET A 214 4.25 -22.82 -3.69
C MET A 214 4.58 -22.17 -2.35
N THR A 215 5.61 -21.34 -2.34
CA THR A 215 5.98 -20.56 -1.15
C THR A 215 5.07 -19.34 -0.97
N VAL A 216 5.01 -18.80 0.26
CA VAL A 216 4.31 -17.53 0.53
C VAL A 216 4.93 -16.39 -0.29
N ARG A 217 6.25 -16.39 -0.49
CA ARG A 217 6.94 -15.43 -1.36
C ARG A 217 6.40 -15.45 -2.78
N SER A 218 6.31 -16.64 -3.38
CA SER A 218 5.76 -16.80 -4.74
C SER A 218 4.29 -16.33 -4.81
N ALA A 219 3.50 -16.64 -3.79
CA ALA A 219 2.11 -16.18 -3.71
C ALA A 219 2.02 -14.64 -3.63
N LEU A 220 2.84 -13.99 -2.80
CA LEU A 220 2.91 -12.53 -2.70
C LEU A 220 3.35 -11.87 -4.02
N GLN A 221 4.31 -12.47 -4.73
CA GLN A 221 4.71 -12.00 -6.05
C GLN A 221 3.55 -12.03 -7.06
N ILE A 222 2.77 -13.12 -7.06
CA ILE A 222 1.59 -13.24 -7.93
C ILE A 222 0.53 -12.21 -7.56
N ILE A 223 0.26 -12.03 -6.26
CA ILE A 223 -0.69 -11.02 -5.77
C ILE A 223 -0.28 -9.62 -6.23
N ASN A 224 1.01 -9.26 -6.09
CA ASN A 224 1.52 -7.98 -6.55
C ASN A 224 1.43 -7.82 -8.07
N GLN A 225 1.68 -8.88 -8.85
CA GLN A 225 1.49 -8.87 -10.30
C GLN A 225 0.02 -8.62 -10.69
N GLU A 226 -0.93 -9.24 -10.00
CA GLU A 226 -2.36 -9.02 -10.25
C GLU A 226 -2.82 -7.62 -9.82
N LEU A 227 -2.21 -7.03 -8.80
CA LEU A 227 -2.37 -5.61 -8.47
C LEU A 227 -1.95 -4.70 -9.62
N ASP A 228 -0.80 -4.99 -10.21
CA ASP A 228 -0.28 -4.24 -11.36
C ASP A 228 -1.22 -4.33 -12.56
N VAL A 229 -1.72 -5.52 -12.83
CA VAL A 229 -2.71 -5.75 -13.90
C VAL A 229 -3.97 -4.92 -13.63
N TYR A 230 -4.47 -4.92 -12.40
CA TYR A 230 -5.64 -4.15 -12.01
C TYR A 230 -5.45 -2.64 -12.27
N PHE A 231 -4.34 -2.06 -11.84
CA PHE A 231 -4.06 -0.64 -12.10
C PHE A 231 -3.87 -0.33 -13.59
N ASN A 232 -3.21 -1.22 -14.33
CA ASN A 232 -3.04 -1.02 -15.78
C ASN A 232 -4.36 -1.10 -16.54
N GLU A 233 -5.32 -1.88 -16.08
CA GLU A 233 -6.66 -1.95 -16.69
C GLU A 233 -7.49 -0.70 -16.40
N GLN A 234 -7.34 -0.07 -15.23
CA GLN A 234 -7.95 1.23 -14.93
C GLN A 234 -7.46 2.31 -15.91
N ASP A 235 -6.22 2.24 -16.42
CA ASP A 235 -5.75 3.15 -17.47
C ASP A 235 -6.58 3.06 -18.75
N GLY A 236 -7.20 1.91 -19.04
CA GLY A 236 -8.11 1.72 -20.17
C GLY A 236 -9.43 2.50 -20.07
N GLU A 237 -9.85 2.85 -18.86
CA GLU A 237 -11.06 3.63 -18.60
C GLU A 237 -10.82 5.15 -18.70
N LEU A 238 -9.56 5.59 -18.77
CA LEU A 238 -9.21 7.00 -18.93
C LEU A 238 -9.46 7.49 -20.37
N ASP A 239 -9.71 8.78 -20.51
CA ASP A 239 -9.71 9.44 -21.82
C ASP A 239 -8.33 9.36 -22.51
N ALA A 240 -8.31 9.53 -23.83
CA ALA A 240 -7.11 9.38 -24.66
C ALA A 240 -5.95 10.33 -24.20
N ASN A 241 -6.31 11.56 -23.81
CA ASN A 241 -5.36 12.57 -23.37
C ASN A 241 -4.74 12.19 -22.01
N SER A 242 -5.58 11.75 -21.08
CA SER A 242 -5.13 11.30 -19.75
C SER A 242 -4.23 10.06 -19.85
N ARG A 243 -4.57 9.08 -20.70
CA ARG A 243 -3.70 7.90 -20.95
C ARG A 243 -2.32 8.30 -21.46
N PHE A 244 -2.27 9.24 -22.40
CA PHE A 244 -1.00 9.76 -22.90
C PHE A 244 -0.18 10.40 -21.77
N CYS A 245 -0.81 11.26 -20.95
CA CYS A 245 -0.13 11.93 -19.86
C CYS A 245 0.40 10.95 -18.80
N VAL A 246 -0.38 9.91 -18.44
CA VAL A 246 0.06 8.85 -17.53
C VAL A 246 1.28 8.12 -18.08
N ASP A 247 1.27 7.74 -19.36
CA ASP A 247 2.41 7.05 -19.97
C ASP A 247 3.65 7.95 -20.04
N LEU A 248 3.48 9.21 -20.41
CA LEU A 248 4.57 10.18 -20.46
C LEU A 248 5.16 10.43 -19.06
N TYR A 249 4.31 10.60 -18.07
CA TYR A 249 4.69 10.75 -16.67
C TYR A 249 5.43 9.51 -16.15
N THR A 250 4.94 8.31 -16.50
CA THR A 250 5.59 7.04 -16.12
C THR A 250 7.03 6.95 -16.58
N GLN A 251 7.32 7.46 -17.77
CA GLN A 251 8.65 7.41 -18.34
C GLN A 251 9.58 8.51 -17.82
N ASN A 252 9.06 9.73 -17.65
CA ASN A 252 9.89 10.92 -17.50
C ASN A 252 9.47 11.87 -16.36
N ALA A 253 8.41 11.60 -15.64
CA ALA A 253 7.77 12.56 -14.72
C ALA A 253 7.48 13.89 -15.46
N PHE A 254 7.95 14.99 -14.94
CA PHE A 254 7.84 16.32 -15.55
C PHE A 254 9.10 16.73 -16.36
N ASN A 255 10.02 15.81 -16.62
CA ASN A 255 11.26 16.10 -17.34
C ASN A 255 11.04 16.16 -18.85
N ASN A 256 12.01 16.78 -19.54
CA ASN A 256 12.01 16.98 -20.96
C ASN A 256 12.23 15.66 -21.74
N ILE A 257 11.47 15.48 -22.83
CA ILE A 257 11.68 14.42 -23.82
C ILE A 257 11.74 15.02 -25.23
N ARG A 258 12.20 14.23 -26.20
CA ARG A 258 12.21 14.63 -27.61
C ARG A 258 10.81 14.66 -28.18
N PHE A 259 10.50 15.65 -29.01
CA PHE A 259 9.19 15.77 -29.67
C PHE A 259 8.78 14.51 -30.44
N GLY A 260 9.72 13.88 -31.18
CA GLY A 260 9.42 12.67 -31.96
C GLY A 260 8.97 11.49 -31.11
N ASP A 261 9.54 11.33 -29.90
CA ASP A 261 9.16 10.27 -28.97
C ASP A 261 7.77 10.54 -28.40
N ALA A 262 7.50 11.80 -28.00
CA ALA A 262 6.20 12.22 -27.52
C ALA A 262 5.11 12.10 -28.61
N ASP A 263 5.41 12.48 -29.84
CA ASP A 263 4.45 12.40 -30.97
C ASP A 263 4.10 10.95 -31.32
N THR A 264 5.09 10.06 -31.27
CA THR A 264 4.86 8.62 -31.46
C THR A 264 3.94 8.05 -30.38
N LEU A 265 4.17 8.40 -29.13
CA LEU A 265 3.33 7.98 -28.00
C LEU A 265 1.92 8.57 -28.11
N ALA A 266 1.79 9.85 -28.48
CA ALA A 266 0.50 10.52 -28.63
C ALA A 266 -0.37 9.86 -29.71
N ARG A 267 0.22 9.53 -30.86
CA ARG A 267 -0.48 8.81 -31.95
C ARG A 267 -0.93 7.43 -31.53
N ALA A 268 -0.10 6.70 -30.78
CA ALA A 268 -0.47 5.39 -30.25
C ALA A 268 -1.67 5.43 -29.27
N LYS A 269 -1.93 6.60 -28.66
CA LYS A 269 -3.06 6.82 -27.73
C LYS A 269 -4.23 7.58 -28.36
N ASN A 270 -4.24 7.78 -29.69
CA ASN A 270 -5.25 8.54 -30.40
C ASN A 270 -5.38 10.00 -29.94
N THR A 271 -4.26 10.66 -29.67
CA THR A 271 -4.19 12.08 -29.34
C THR A 271 -3.04 12.76 -30.07
N SER A 272 -2.78 14.04 -29.84
CA SER A 272 -1.67 14.76 -30.42
C SER A 272 -1.01 15.70 -29.43
N VAL A 273 0.32 15.88 -29.55
CA VAL A 273 1.08 16.85 -28.73
C VAL A 273 0.52 18.25 -28.90
N ALA A 274 0.11 18.66 -30.10
CA ALA A 274 -0.46 19.98 -30.36
C ALA A 274 -1.80 20.21 -29.64
N ALA A 275 -2.68 19.21 -29.59
CA ALA A 275 -3.95 19.30 -28.87
C ALA A 275 -3.77 19.46 -27.36
N LEU A 276 -2.78 18.78 -26.78
CA LEU A 276 -2.45 18.87 -25.37
C LEU A 276 -1.72 20.19 -25.02
N ALA A 277 -0.87 20.71 -25.92
CA ALA A 277 -0.26 22.02 -25.76
C ALA A 277 -1.33 23.13 -25.79
N ALA A 278 -2.32 23.04 -26.70
CA ALA A 278 -3.43 23.96 -26.76
C ALA A 278 -4.31 23.97 -25.48
N LYS A 279 -4.39 22.84 -24.78
CA LYS A 279 -5.05 22.70 -23.46
C LYS A 279 -4.16 23.14 -22.29
N SER A 280 -2.94 23.60 -22.55
CA SER A 280 -1.97 23.97 -21.51
C SER A 280 -1.69 22.84 -20.52
N VAL A 281 -1.55 21.62 -21.00
CA VAL A 281 -1.21 20.44 -20.18
C VAL A 281 0.27 20.08 -20.33
N LEU A 282 0.85 20.42 -21.47
CA LEU A 282 2.27 20.22 -21.77
C LEU A 282 2.86 21.44 -22.49
N SER A 283 4.18 21.61 -22.39
CA SER A 283 4.97 22.51 -23.21
C SER A 283 5.59 21.72 -24.35
N ALA A 284 5.53 22.29 -25.57
CA ALA A 284 6.14 21.72 -26.78
C ALA A 284 6.92 22.84 -27.50
N GLU A 285 8.18 23.00 -27.16
CA GLU A 285 9.03 24.05 -27.69
C GLU A 285 10.38 23.52 -28.17
N LYS A 286 10.90 24.05 -29.27
CA LYS A 286 12.25 23.77 -29.79
C LYS A 286 12.57 22.27 -29.93
N GLY A 287 11.56 21.46 -30.28
CA GLY A 287 11.75 20.01 -30.46
C GLY A 287 11.76 19.21 -29.16
N ILE A 288 11.37 19.82 -28.04
CA ILE A 288 11.30 19.23 -26.71
C ILE A 288 9.84 19.32 -26.23
N VAL A 289 9.39 18.28 -25.52
CA VAL A 289 8.07 18.18 -24.88
C VAL A 289 8.25 17.82 -23.41
N ARG A 290 7.47 18.44 -22.54
CA ARG A 290 7.32 18.03 -21.13
C ARG A 290 5.90 18.25 -20.64
N LEU A 291 5.46 17.47 -19.68
CA LEU A 291 4.26 17.78 -18.94
C LEU A 291 4.49 19.05 -18.11
N LEU A 292 3.47 19.89 -18.01
CA LEU A 292 3.51 21.05 -17.12
C LEU A 292 3.39 20.55 -15.67
N THR A 293 4.15 21.20 -14.78
CA THR A 293 4.01 20.95 -13.33
C THR A 293 2.67 21.49 -12.83
N ARG A 294 2.26 21.07 -11.64
CA ARG A 294 0.96 21.47 -11.07
C ARG A 294 0.79 23.00 -10.97
N GLU A 295 1.88 23.70 -10.68
CA GLU A 295 1.90 25.16 -10.57
C GLU A 295 1.75 25.86 -11.94
N GLU A 296 2.19 25.21 -13.01
CA GLU A 296 2.12 25.74 -14.37
C GLU A 296 0.78 25.45 -15.06
N LEU A 297 -0.01 24.52 -14.51
CA LEU A 297 -1.31 24.15 -15.08
C LEU A 297 -2.34 25.27 -14.91
N PRO A 298 -3.40 25.32 -15.75
CA PRO A 298 -4.52 26.24 -15.58
C PRO A 298 -5.13 26.11 -14.17
N GLN A 299 -5.14 27.20 -13.42
CA GLN A 299 -5.64 27.21 -12.03
C GLN A 299 -7.17 27.17 -11.94
N LYS A 300 -7.86 27.58 -13.01
CA LYS A 300 -9.32 27.55 -13.07
C LYS A 300 -9.77 26.22 -13.64
N THR A 301 -10.50 25.45 -12.85
CA THR A 301 -11.09 24.17 -13.26
C THR A 301 -12.44 24.43 -13.95
N ASP A 302 -12.64 23.80 -15.11
CA ASP A 302 -13.96 23.74 -15.76
C ASP A 302 -14.81 22.66 -15.08
N PRO A 303 -16.03 22.94 -14.60
CA PRO A 303 -16.93 21.92 -14.05
C PRO A 303 -17.25 20.77 -15.01
N ARG A 304 -17.01 20.96 -16.31
CA ARG A 304 -17.22 19.96 -17.37
C ARG A 304 -15.91 19.32 -17.85
N GLU A 305 -14.81 19.53 -17.12
CA GLU A 305 -13.51 18.94 -17.53
C GLU A 305 -13.60 17.42 -17.58
N GLU A 306 -13.35 16.88 -18.76
CA GLU A 306 -13.35 15.45 -19.03
C GLU A 306 -11.96 14.82 -18.98
N MET A 307 -10.92 15.64 -19.00
CA MET A 307 -9.54 15.18 -18.92
C MET A 307 -9.15 14.86 -17.49
N ILE A 308 -9.22 13.60 -17.15
CA ILE A 308 -9.01 13.12 -15.76
C ILE A 308 -7.59 13.43 -15.24
N TRP A 309 -6.58 13.40 -16.11
CA TRP A 309 -5.21 13.81 -15.74
C TRP A 309 -5.18 15.27 -15.23
N LEU A 310 -5.73 16.20 -16.00
CA LEU A 310 -5.73 17.62 -15.63
C LEU A 310 -6.45 17.83 -14.30
N LEU A 311 -7.63 17.25 -14.16
CA LEU A 311 -8.41 17.35 -12.94
C LEU A 311 -7.69 16.75 -11.72
N CYS A 312 -7.04 15.59 -11.88
CA CYS A 312 -6.25 14.99 -10.81
C CYS A 312 -5.10 15.90 -10.37
N GLN A 313 -4.36 16.49 -11.30
CA GLN A 313 -3.26 17.38 -10.97
C GLN A 313 -3.75 18.71 -10.32
N GLN A 314 -4.87 19.26 -10.79
CA GLN A 314 -5.49 20.45 -10.18
C GLN A 314 -5.96 20.19 -8.75
N LEU A 315 -6.62 19.04 -8.50
CA LEU A 315 -7.04 18.64 -7.16
C LEU A 315 -5.83 18.40 -6.24
N THR A 316 -4.78 17.77 -6.76
CA THR A 316 -3.55 17.56 -5.99
C THR A 316 -2.90 18.89 -5.63
N HIS A 317 -2.80 19.84 -6.57
CA HIS A 317 -2.29 21.18 -6.31
C HIS A 317 -3.14 21.96 -5.30
N ALA A 318 -4.46 21.89 -5.45
CA ALA A 318 -5.38 22.52 -4.50
C ALA A 318 -5.22 21.94 -3.09
N MET A 319 -4.97 20.64 -2.97
CA MET A 319 -4.72 19.99 -1.68
C MET A 319 -3.42 20.46 -1.06
N GLU A 320 -2.35 20.64 -1.85
CA GLU A 320 -1.04 21.13 -1.38
C GLU A 320 -1.08 22.59 -0.93
N THR A 321 -1.88 23.43 -1.59
CA THR A 321 -1.88 24.90 -1.39
C THR A 321 -2.99 25.42 -0.49
N GLY A 322 -4.17 24.81 -0.54
CA GLY A 322 -5.37 25.30 0.16
C GLY A 322 -6.14 24.20 0.90
N GLY A 323 -5.63 22.98 0.91
CA GLY A 323 -6.21 21.85 1.67
C GLY A 323 -7.60 21.46 1.20
N VAL A 324 -8.38 20.91 2.14
CA VAL A 324 -9.73 20.39 1.91
C VAL A 324 -10.68 21.42 1.30
N GLU A 325 -10.62 22.68 1.77
CA GLU A 325 -11.52 23.74 1.31
C GLU A 325 -11.32 24.07 -0.17
N ALA A 326 -10.05 24.18 -0.61
CA ALA A 326 -9.74 24.44 -2.02
C ALA A 326 -10.16 23.29 -2.93
N CYS A 327 -9.96 22.04 -2.50
CA CYS A 327 -10.45 20.87 -3.23
C CYS A 327 -11.96 20.82 -3.30
N ALA A 328 -12.65 21.12 -2.20
CA ALA A 328 -14.13 21.13 -2.14
C ALA A 328 -14.73 22.17 -3.10
N GLN A 329 -14.12 23.32 -3.27
CA GLN A 329 -14.54 24.34 -4.24
C GLN A 329 -14.41 23.86 -5.69
N ILE A 330 -13.44 23.01 -6.00
CA ILE A 330 -13.30 22.37 -7.32
C ILE A 330 -14.35 21.28 -7.51
N VAL A 331 -14.58 20.44 -6.49
CA VAL A 331 -15.46 19.26 -6.57
C VAL A 331 -16.93 19.66 -6.55
N ALA A 332 -17.32 20.68 -5.77
CA ALA A 332 -18.71 21.09 -5.58
C ALA A 332 -19.46 21.40 -6.89
N PRO A 333 -18.92 22.15 -7.87
CA PRO A 333 -19.60 22.42 -9.13
C PRO A 333 -19.49 21.28 -10.15
N MET A 334 -18.75 20.19 -9.87
CA MET A 334 -18.51 19.13 -10.84
C MET A 334 -19.75 18.29 -11.09
N LEU A 335 -19.97 17.96 -12.38
CA LEU A 335 -21.04 17.09 -12.84
C LEU A 335 -20.49 15.67 -13.10
N GLY A 336 -21.26 14.67 -12.69
CA GLY A 336 -20.90 13.26 -12.94
C GLY A 336 -19.83 12.71 -12.03
N SER A 337 -19.10 11.69 -12.50
CA SER A 337 -18.14 10.90 -11.71
C SER A 337 -16.67 11.31 -11.92
N ASN A 338 -16.37 12.41 -12.60
CA ASN A 338 -15.00 12.75 -12.99
C ASN A 338 -14.10 13.05 -11.80
N ALA A 339 -14.65 13.65 -10.72
CA ALA A 339 -13.91 13.86 -9.48
C ALA A 339 -13.47 12.51 -8.84
N GLU A 340 -14.36 11.51 -8.82
CA GLU A 340 -14.02 10.16 -8.34
C GLU A 340 -12.95 9.49 -9.23
N ARG A 341 -13.08 9.61 -10.55
CA ARG A 341 -12.07 9.09 -11.49
C ARG A 341 -10.71 9.77 -11.31
N ALA A 342 -10.69 11.06 -11.00
CA ALA A 342 -9.46 11.78 -10.69
C ALA A 342 -8.81 11.28 -9.40
N LYS A 343 -9.61 11.00 -8.35
CA LYS A 343 -9.13 10.34 -7.14
C LYS A 343 -8.56 8.93 -7.43
N ASP A 344 -9.26 8.14 -8.25
CA ASP A 344 -8.80 6.80 -8.63
C ASP A 344 -7.48 6.87 -9.41
N LEU A 345 -7.31 7.88 -10.26
CA LEU A 345 -6.02 8.16 -10.91
C LEU A 345 -4.94 8.52 -9.89
N ALA A 346 -5.26 9.25 -8.82
CA ALA A 346 -4.29 9.57 -7.77
C ALA A 346 -3.74 8.30 -7.08
N TYR A 347 -4.54 7.26 -6.87
CA TYR A 347 -4.04 5.95 -6.40
C TYR A 347 -3.00 5.35 -7.36
N ARG A 348 -3.27 5.41 -8.65
CA ARG A 348 -2.37 4.91 -9.69
C ARG A 348 -1.05 5.69 -9.70
N LEU A 349 -1.12 7.02 -9.67
CA LEU A 349 0.04 7.89 -9.69
C LEU A 349 0.88 7.76 -8.40
N TYR A 350 0.22 7.55 -7.26
CA TYR A 350 0.91 7.22 -6.01
C TYR A 350 1.76 5.94 -6.17
N THR A 351 1.15 4.85 -6.62
CA THR A 351 1.84 3.56 -6.79
C THR A 351 3.02 3.68 -7.74
N LEU A 352 2.87 4.47 -8.80
CA LEU A 352 3.93 4.76 -9.75
C LEU A 352 5.07 5.56 -9.11
N ALA A 353 4.73 6.64 -8.40
CA ALA A 353 5.69 7.51 -7.72
C ALA A 353 6.51 6.73 -6.67
N GLU A 354 5.85 5.85 -5.91
CA GLU A 354 6.50 4.98 -4.93
C GLU A 354 7.56 4.06 -5.60
N ARG A 355 7.20 3.39 -6.70
CA ARG A 355 8.12 2.52 -7.45
C ARG A 355 9.30 3.26 -8.05
N LYS A 356 9.11 4.52 -8.43
CA LYS A 356 10.15 5.36 -9.01
C LYS A 356 10.99 6.11 -7.95
N GLY A 357 10.65 5.98 -6.67
CA GLY A 357 11.31 6.71 -5.59
C GLY A 357 11.00 8.22 -5.58
N TRP A 358 9.90 8.65 -6.20
CA TRP A 358 9.48 10.06 -6.24
C TRP A 358 8.65 10.40 -4.98
N ALA A 359 9.33 10.49 -3.85
CA ALA A 359 8.69 10.58 -2.53
C ALA A 359 7.73 11.78 -2.38
N GLN A 360 8.09 12.96 -2.91
CA GLN A 360 7.24 14.15 -2.84
C GLN A 360 5.95 13.98 -3.65
N GLU A 361 6.05 13.41 -4.85
CA GLU A 361 4.90 13.08 -5.69
C GLU A 361 3.96 12.10 -4.99
N GLY A 362 4.52 11.02 -4.43
CA GLY A 362 3.75 10.05 -3.66
C GLY A 362 3.03 10.70 -2.48
N TYR A 363 3.70 11.56 -1.74
CA TYR A 363 3.08 12.28 -0.62
C TYR A 363 1.88 13.14 -1.06
N ALA A 364 2.01 13.88 -2.16
CA ALA A 364 0.96 14.75 -2.67
C ALA A 364 -0.31 13.96 -3.07
N TYR A 365 -0.16 12.86 -3.82
CA TYR A 365 -1.30 12.01 -4.20
C TYR A 365 -1.93 11.32 -2.99
N ASN A 366 -1.11 10.86 -2.04
CA ASN A 366 -1.62 10.24 -0.81
C ASN A 366 -2.45 11.22 0.02
N ALA A 367 -1.99 12.48 0.16
CA ALA A 367 -2.70 13.51 0.90
C ALA A 367 -4.10 13.78 0.32
N LEU A 368 -4.22 13.89 -1.00
CA LEU A 368 -5.50 14.07 -1.69
C LEU A 368 -6.49 12.93 -1.37
N VAL A 369 -6.03 11.68 -1.49
CA VAL A 369 -6.90 10.52 -1.27
C VAL A 369 -7.33 10.37 0.18
N VAL A 370 -6.41 10.57 1.13
CA VAL A 370 -6.70 10.49 2.57
C VAL A 370 -7.77 11.50 2.98
N ALA A 371 -7.71 12.71 2.43
CA ALA A 371 -8.67 13.78 2.71
C ALA A 371 -9.99 13.65 1.95
N TRP A 372 -10.15 12.66 1.05
CA TRP A 372 -11.26 12.62 0.08
C TRP A 372 -12.66 12.66 0.70
N ARG A 373 -12.88 11.95 1.80
CA ARG A 373 -14.17 11.96 2.50
C ARG A 373 -14.54 13.35 3.03
N GLU A 374 -13.54 14.05 3.57
CA GLU A 374 -13.73 15.40 4.09
C GLU A 374 -13.98 16.38 2.95
N ILE A 375 -13.26 16.24 1.82
CA ILE A 375 -13.48 17.01 0.59
C ILE A 375 -14.92 16.82 0.08
N GLN A 376 -15.41 15.58 0.00
CA GLN A 376 -16.78 15.29 -0.44
C GLN A 376 -17.82 15.88 0.50
N SER A 377 -17.63 15.74 1.82
CA SER A 377 -18.55 16.31 2.82
C SER A 377 -18.60 17.83 2.67
N ARG A 378 -17.45 18.46 2.55
CA ARG A 378 -17.36 19.91 2.38
C ARG A 378 -17.93 20.40 1.04
N ALA A 379 -17.70 19.67 -0.04
CA ALA A 379 -18.29 19.96 -1.35
C ALA A 379 -19.83 19.89 -1.32
N ALA A 380 -20.40 18.90 -0.64
CA ALA A 380 -21.84 18.78 -0.46
C ALA A 380 -22.46 19.96 0.33
N GLU A 381 -21.75 20.43 1.36
CA GLU A 381 -22.15 21.63 2.12
C GLU A 381 -22.14 22.89 1.22
N LEU A 382 -21.10 23.05 0.39
CA LEU A 382 -21.00 24.18 -0.55
C LEU A 382 -22.12 24.15 -1.62
N GLN A 383 -22.51 22.97 -2.10
CA GLN A 383 -23.63 22.80 -3.02
C GLN A 383 -24.96 23.24 -2.40
N GLN A 384 -25.20 22.88 -1.13
CA GLN A 384 -26.41 23.24 -0.40
C GLN A 384 -26.45 24.73 -0.03
N ALA A 385 -25.30 25.35 0.20
CA ALA A 385 -25.19 26.77 0.53
C ALA A 385 -25.39 27.70 -0.66
N THR A 386 -25.31 27.19 -1.91
CA THR A 386 -25.59 27.97 -3.12
C THR A 386 -27.11 27.91 -3.37
N PRO A 387 -27.90 28.97 -3.11
CA PRO A 387 -29.34 28.95 -3.39
C PRO A 387 -29.54 28.75 -4.89
N GLU A 388 -30.36 27.77 -5.27
CA GLU A 388 -30.90 27.70 -6.61
C GLU A 388 -31.56 29.07 -6.92
N GLN A 389 -30.93 29.87 -7.76
CA GLN A 389 -31.63 30.97 -8.40
C GLN A 389 -32.71 30.36 -9.30
N THR A 390 -33.82 30.05 -8.71
CA THR A 390 -35.07 29.86 -9.47
C THR A 390 -35.32 31.16 -10.23
N SER A 391 -34.92 31.18 -11.49
CA SER A 391 -35.29 32.18 -12.45
C SER A 391 -36.80 32.08 -12.62
N PHE A 392 -37.54 32.92 -11.91
CA PHE A 392 -38.89 33.28 -12.26
C PHE A 392 -38.78 34.35 -13.35
N PHE A 393 -38.76 33.91 -14.60
CA PHE A 393 -39.33 34.65 -15.76
C PHE A 393 -39.53 33.66 -16.93
#